data_ba2c6cd508a1db53d434defc2ac96ff3
#
_entry.id   ba2c6cd508a1db53d434defc2ac96ff3
#
_cell.length_a   1.000
_cell.length_b   1.000
_cell.length_c   1.000
_cell.angle_alpha   90.00
_cell.angle_beta   90.00
_cell.angle_gamma   90.00
#
_symmetry.space_group_name_H-M   'P 1'
#
loop_
_entity.id
_entity.type
_entity.pdbx_description
1 polymer ?
#
loop_
_entity_poly.entity_id
_entity_poly.type
_entity_poly.pdbx_seq_one_letter_code
_entity_poly.pdbx_strand_id
1 'polypeptide(L)'
;MGIHDEDIARTRAAVDLVAIIGEHTEIKRSGRNWMARCPIHGERTPSLSVSPEKGVYYCFGCGASGDAITFVQAMENLDFVGAVESLAGRYGIQLRYTSAGEG
;
A
#
# COMPACT_ATOMS: atom_id res chain seq x y z
N MET A 1 14.16 1.06 16.35
CA MET A 1 13.08 2.04 16.44
C MET A 1 11.94 1.64 15.52
N GLY A 2 10.73 1.72 16.00
CA GLY A 2 9.58 1.34 15.21
C GLY A 2 8.40 2.26 15.45
N ILE A 3 7.29 1.92 14.84
CA ILE A 3 6.06 2.70 14.96
C ILE A 3 5.07 1.89 15.78
N HIS A 4 4.28 2.56 16.61
CA HIS A 4 3.25 1.88 17.39
C HIS A 4 2.29 1.12 16.48
N ASP A 5 1.95 -0.11 16.87
CA ASP A 5 1.05 -0.95 16.08
C ASP A 5 -0.31 -0.29 15.83
N GLU A 6 -0.81 0.45 16.83
CA GLU A 6 -2.04 1.20 16.70
C GLU A 6 -1.99 2.20 15.56
N ASP A 7 -0.87 2.89 15.43
CA ASP A 7 -0.71 3.91 14.41
C ASP A 7 -0.55 3.29 13.03
N ILE A 8 0.10 2.14 12.97
CA ILE A 8 0.19 1.38 11.73
C ILE A 8 -1.21 0.95 11.28
N ALA A 9 -2.01 0.44 12.21
CA ALA A 9 -3.38 0.03 11.90
C ALA A 9 -4.24 1.21 11.46
N ARG A 10 -4.08 2.36 12.10
CA ARG A 10 -4.80 3.57 11.73
C ARG A 10 -4.41 4.03 10.33
N THR A 11 -3.14 3.94 10.00
CA THR A 11 -2.66 4.30 8.67
C THR A 11 -3.26 3.37 7.63
N ARG A 12 -3.26 2.05 7.88
CA ARG A 12 -3.88 1.10 6.97
C ARG A 12 -5.36 1.37 6.76
N ALA A 13 -6.06 1.70 7.83
CA ALA A 13 -7.49 1.95 7.77
C ALA A 13 -7.82 3.23 7.01
N ALA A 14 -6.94 4.22 7.05
CA ALA A 14 -7.17 5.50 6.40
C ALA A 14 -6.83 5.48 4.91
N VAL A 15 -5.94 4.59 4.49
CA VAL A 15 -5.42 4.59 3.12
C VAL A 15 -6.44 4.02 2.13
N ASP A 16 -6.60 4.71 1.01
CA ASP A 16 -7.39 4.24 -0.12
C ASP A 16 -6.43 3.58 -1.11
N LEU A 17 -6.38 2.25 -1.09
CA LEU A 17 -5.46 1.49 -1.93
C LEU A 17 -5.70 1.75 -3.42
N VAL A 18 -6.96 1.90 -3.82
CA VAL A 18 -7.29 2.19 -5.21
C VAL A 18 -6.69 3.52 -5.63
N ALA A 19 -6.77 4.54 -4.76
CA ALA A 19 -6.20 5.85 -5.08
C ALA A 19 -4.68 5.78 -5.17
N ILE A 20 -4.05 5.05 -4.26
CA ILE A 20 -2.59 4.91 -4.26
C ILE A 20 -2.11 4.22 -5.54
N ILE A 21 -2.73 3.11 -5.90
CA ILE A 21 -2.35 2.38 -7.11
C ILE A 21 -2.66 3.20 -8.35
N GLY A 22 -3.77 3.92 -8.34
CA GLY A 22 -4.18 4.77 -9.46
C GLY A 22 -3.22 5.91 -9.77
N GLU A 23 -2.34 6.26 -8.84
CA GLU A 23 -1.31 7.27 -9.10
C GLU A 23 -0.17 6.72 -9.95
N HIS A 24 -0.01 5.41 -9.99
CA HIS A 24 1.08 4.77 -10.70
C HIS A 24 0.65 4.10 -11.99
N THR A 25 -0.62 3.75 -12.11
CA THR A 25 -1.14 3.05 -13.27
C THR A 25 -2.62 3.31 -13.41
N GLU A 26 -3.15 3.09 -14.61
CA GLU A 26 -4.57 3.21 -14.84
C GLU A 26 -5.29 2.04 -14.16
N ILE A 27 -6.32 2.34 -13.39
CA ILE A 27 -7.06 1.34 -12.65
C ILE A 27 -8.53 1.45 -13.00
N LYS A 28 -9.18 0.31 -13.25
CA LYS A 28 -10.58 0.27 -13.63
C LYS A 28 -11.35 -0.68 -12.74
N ARG A 29 -12.57 -0.29 -12.42
CA ARG A 29 -13.43 -1.11 -11.60
C ARG A 29 -13.92 -2.34 -12.38
N SER A 30 -13.89 -3.49 -11.72
CA SER A 30 -14.34 -4.75 -12.28
C SER A 30 -15.11 -5.50 -11.19
N GLY A 31 -16.43 -5.34 -11.19
CA GLY A 31 -17.26 -5.91 -10.13
C GLY A 31 -16.97 -5.27 -8.79
N ARG A 32 -16.67 -6.07 -7.80
CA ARG A 32 -16.34 -5.58 -6.45
C ARG A 32 -14.87 -5.19 -6.32
N ASN A 33 -14.06 -5.64 -7.26
CA ASN A 33 -12.64 -5.37 -7.24
C ASN A 33 -12.26 -4.38 -8.32
N TRP A 34 -11.00 -4.01 -8.32
CA TRP A 34 -10.43 -3.15 -9.35
C TRP A 34 -9.31 -3.90 -10.03
N MET A 35 -9.13 -3.62 -11.32
CA MET A 35 -8.06 -4.24 -12.10
C MET A 35 -7.17 -3.17 -12.67
N ALA A 36 -5.88 -3.45 -12.71
CA ALA A 36 -4.89 -2.51 -13.20
C ALA A 36 -3.74 -3.26 -13.85
N ARG A 37 -2.97 -2.52 -14.64
CA ARG A 37 -1.68 -3.02 -15.11
C ARG A 37 -0.72 -2.93 -13.93
N CYS A 38 0.00 -4.00 -13.66
CA CYS A 38 0.89 -4.03 -12.51
C CYS A 38 2.08 -3.10 -12.73
N PRO A 39 2.20 -2.02 -11.95
CA PRO A 39 3.34 -1.11 -12.12
C PRO A 39 4.62 -1.65 -11.51
N ILE A 40 4.51 -2.68 -10.68
CA ILE A 40 5.68 -3.27 -10.03
C ILE A 40 6.60 -3.95 -11.04
N HIS A 41 6.02 -4.65 -12.02
CA HIS A 41 6.81 -5.32 -13.04
C HIS A 41 6.52 -4.84 -14.47
N GLY A 42 5.76 -3.77 -14.62
CA GLY A 42 5.53 -3.16 -15.93
C GLY A 42 4.68 -3.98 -16.88
N GLU A 43 3.69 -4.71 -16.37
CA GLU A 43 2.82 -5.54 -17.18
C GLU A 43 1.93 -4.70 -18.10
N ARG A 44 1.73 -5.17 -19.33
CA ARG A 44 0.87 -4.46 -20.29
C ARG A 44 -0.59 -4.83 -20.16
N THR A 45 -0.87 -6.03 -19.70
CA THR A 45 -2.26 -6.47 -19.53
C THR A 45 -2.69 -6.28 -18.09
N PRO A 46 -3.98 -6.02 -17.84
CA PRO A 46 -4.46 -5.89 -16.47
C PRO A 46 -4.35 -7.21 -15.73
N SER A 47 -3.35 -7.32 -14.88
CA SER A 47 -3.11 -8.51 -14.10
C SER A 47 -3.11 -8.26 -12.60
N LEU A 48 -3.20 -6.99 -12.19
CA LEU A 48 -3.24 -6.63 -10.78
C LEU A 48 -4.68 -6.50 -10.33
N SER A 49 -5.07 -7.31 -9.35
CA SER A 49 -6.39 -7.26 -8.76
C SER A 49 -6.31 -6.54 -7.42
N VAL A 50 -7.19 -5.56 -7.21
CA VAL A 50 -7.22 -4.77 -5.99
C VAL A 50 -8.56 -4.98 -5.31
N SER A 51 -8.52 -5.37 -4.03
CA SER A 51 -9.72 -5.54 -3.23
C SER A 51 -9.82 -4.39 -2.23
N PRO A 52 -10.64 -3.37 -2.49
CA PRO A 52 -10.74 -2.22 -1.59
C PRO A 52 -11.34 -2.59 -0.24
N GLU A 53 -12.24 -3.57 -0.20
CA GLU A 53 -12.83 -4.00 1.07
C GLU A 53 -11.80 -4.62 1.99
N LYS A 54 -10.89 -5.40 1.43
CA LYS A 54 -9.86 -6.06 2.22
C LYS A 54 -8.59 -5.22 2.34
N GLY A 55 -8.48 -4.19 1.51
CA GLY A 55 -7.29 -3.34 1.49
C GLY A 55 -6.04 -4.06 1.01
N VAL A 56 -6.19 -5.02 0.11
CA VAL A 56 -5.08 -5.81 -0.40
C VAL A 56 -5.11 -5.89 -1.91
N TYR A 57 -3.96 -6.21 -2.48
CA TYR A 57 -3.84 -6.42 -3.93
C TYR A 57 -3.13 -7.74 -4.20
N TYR A 58 -3.34 -8.24 -5.40
CA TYR A 58 -2.65 -9.44 -5.87
C TYR A 58 -2.42 -9.32 -7.37
N CYS A 59 -1.19 -9.56 -7.81
CA CYS A 59 -0.85 -9.55 -9.24
C CYS A 59 -0.73 -10.98 -9.75
N PHE A 60 -1.61 -11.33 -10.67
CA PHE A 60 -1.59 -12.67 -11.25
C PHE A 60 -0.41 -12.88 -12.21
N GLY A 61 0.21 -11.80 -12.65
CA GLY A 61 1.35 -11.88 -13.54
C GLY A 61 2.66 -12.20 -12.84
N CYS A 62 2.93 -11.53 -11.73
CA CYS A 62 4.20 -11.71 -11.03
C CYS A 62 4.08 -12.27 -9.62
N GLY A 63 2.86 -12.44 -9.14
CA GLY A 63 2.64 -12.96 -7.78
C GLY A 63 2.81 -11.94 -6.67
N ALA A 64 3.06 -10.68 -6.99
CA ALA A 64 3.19 -9.65 -5.98
C ALA A 64 1.85 -9.47 -5.26
N SER A 65 1.90 -9.34 -3.96
CA SER A 65 0.68 -9.16 -3.16
C SER A 65 1.00 -8.40 -1.89
N GLY A 66 -0.02 -7.84 -1.28
CA GLY A 66 0.15 -7.13 -0.02
C GLY A 66 -0.88 -6.04 0.16
N ASP A 67 -0.60 -5.13 1.08
CA ASP A 67 -1.46 -3.98 1.36
C ASP A 67 -0.81 -2.70 0.81
N ALA A 68 -1.37 -1.55 1.19
CA ALA A 68 -0.86 -0.27 0.71
C ALA A 68 0.59 -0.04 1.15
N ILE A 69 0.94 -0.48 2.35
CA ILE A 69 2.31 -0.32 2.84
C ILE A 69 3.28 -1.10 1.97
N THR A 70 2.93 -2.35 1.68
CA THR A 70 3.77 -3.20 0.80
C THR A 70 3.89 -2.60 -0.59
N PHE A 71 2.79 -2.07 -1.11
CA PHE A 71 2.80 -1.44 -2.43
C PHE A 71 3.75 -0.24 -2.48
N VAL A 72 3.68 0.63 -1.45
CA VAL A 72 4.55 1.80 -1.39
C VAL A 72 6.01 1.40 -1.24
N GLN A 73 6.27 0.35 -0.45
CA GLN A 73 7.64 -0.17 -0.34
C GLN A 73 8.20 -0.57 -1.70
N ALA A 74 7.39 -1.27 -2.49
CA ALA A 74 7.82 -1.73 -3.81
C ALA A 74 8.00 -0.59 -4.80
N MET A 75 7.06 0.36 -4.81
CA MET A 75 7.06 1.43 -5.79
C MET A 75 8.06 2.53 -5.49
N GLU A 76 8.26 2.83 -4.21
CA GLU A 76 9.13 3.94 -3.82
C GLU A 76 10.46 3.47 -3.23
N ASN A 77 10.66 2.17 -3.23
CA ASN A 77 11.89 1.56 -2.72
C ASN A 77 12.19 2.00 -1.27
N LEU A 78 11.17 1.91 -0.43
CA LEU A 78 11.28 2.27 0.97
C LEU A 78 11.23 1.04 1.85
N ASP A 79 11.76 1.18 3.07
CA ASP A 79 11.59 0.14 4.06
C ASP A 79 10.18 0.27 4.68
N PHE A 80 9.86 -0.61 5.61
CA PHE A 80 8.53 -0.62 6.23
C PHE A 80 8.23 0.71 6.91
N VAL A 81 9.15 1.21 7.71
CA VAL A 81 8.95 2.46 8.45
C VAL A 81 8.78 3.62 7.48
N GLY A 82 9.63 3.70 6.46
CA GLY A 82 9.53 4.75 5.46
C GLY A 82 8.21 4.74 4.72
N ALA A 83 7.71 3.55 4.39
CA ALA A 83 6.43 3.43 3.70
C ALA A 83 5.27 3.89 4.58
N VAL A 84 5.28 3.51 5.86
CA VAL A 84 4.24 3.95 6.80
C VAL A 84 4.29 5.46 6.97
N GLU A 85 5.49 6.02 7.10
CA GLU A 85 5.64 7.48 7.23
C GLU A 85 5.11 8.22 6.01
N SER A 86 5.40 7.70 4.84
CA SER A 86 4.93 8.30 3.59
C SER A 86 3.40 8.31 3.54
N LEU A 87 2.79 7.18 3.84
CA LEU A 87 1.33 7.09 3.83
C LEU A 87 0.69 7.92 4.92
N ALA A 88 1.25 7.90 6.13
CA ALA A 88 0.72 8.70 7.23
C ALA A 88 0.76 10.18 6.89
N GLY A 89 1.82 10.64 6.25
CA GLY A 89 1.94 12.03 5.84
C GLY A 89 0.88 12.42 4.82
N ARG A 90 0.54 11.50 3.92
CA ARG A 90 -0.47 11.76 2.89
C ARG A 90 -1.88 11.86 3.47
N TYR A 91 -2.16 11.11 4.52
CA TYR A 91 -3.49 11.04 5.10
C TYR A 91 -3.62 11.78 6.42
N GLY A 92 -2.58 12.54 6.79
CA GLY A 92 -2.62 13.37 7.97
C GLY A 92 -2.65 12.60 9.28
N ILE A 93 -2.03 11.43 9.32
CA ILE A 93 -1.99 10.61 10.51
C ILE A 93 -0.69 10.89 11.26
N GLN A 94 -0.82 11.21 12.53
CA GLN A 94 0.34 11.42 13.37
C GLN A 94 0.83 10.10 13.92
N LEU A 95 2.11 9.82 13.72
CA LEU A 95 2.73 8.57 14.15
C LEU A 95 3.47 8.76 15.46
N ARG A 96 3.39 7.74 16.32
CA ARG A 96 4.16 7.68 17.54
C ARG A 96 5.20 6.59 17.36
N TYR A 97 6.40 6.86 17.78
CA TYR A 97 7.49 5.92 17.62
C TYR A 97 7.78 5.20 18.92
N THR A 98 8.05 3.89 18.80
CA THR A 98 8.43 3.12 19.98
C THR A 98 9.85 3.47 20.35
N SER A 99 10.10 3.53 21.65
CA SER A 99 11.42 3.81 22.16
C SER A 99 12.12 2.55 22.63
N ALA A 100 11.69 1.42 22.14
CA ALA A 100 12.21 0.16 22.59
C ALA A 100 13.71 0.06 22.44
N GLY A 101 14.22 0.74 21.44
CA GLY A 101 15.66 0.73 21.21
C GLY A 101 16.45 1.42 22.26
N GLU A 102 15.83 2.32 22.98
CA GLU A 102 16.54 2.99 24.02
C GLU A 102 16.34 2.35 25.31
N GLY A 103 15.55 1.46 25.27
CA GLY A 103 15.25 0.57 26.44
C GLY A 103 15.67 0.74 27.37
#